data_e98280bf624e40b9115bbfed7be1eb98
#
_entry.id   e98280bf624e40b9115bbfed7be1eb98
#
_cell.length_a   1.000
_cell.length_b   1.000
_cell.length_c   1.000
_cell.angle_alpha   90.00
_cell.angle_beta   90.00
_cell.angle_gamma   90.00
#
_symmetry.space_group_name_H-M   'P 1'
#
loop_
_entity.id
_entity.type
_entity.pdbx_description
1 polymer ?
#
loop_
_entity_poly.entity_id
_entity_poly.type
_entity_poly.pdbx_seq_one_letter_code
_entity_poly.pdbx_strand_id
1 'polypeptide(L)'
;LQAAGLTENLIFVIVMQTIAANLGSMCTPIGNPQNLYLYSLSGSPVTAFLKLMFPVTAVSLGLLLVTSLCIPKREIKVQAERAILEQGAADRKAAGRAISDRKAADRGLSDRKMSGTEVSDKEEMVRENAKDEKVRLCGYLTLFFLCILTVLHVLDYRMLLAIVIGVLFVLDRQLFTKPDYMLLITFVAFFILVGNIKNMDGFSAFLRTHVGGHELAASIFASQIISNVPAAVLLSGFTENINALIL
;
A
#
# COMPACT_ATOMS: atom_id res chain seq x y z
N LEU A 1 -16.34 8.95 -7.55
CA LEU A 1 -16.13 10.10 -8.46
C LEU A 1 -17.12 10.09 -9.63
N GLN A 2 -17.33 8.95 -10.29
CA GLN A 2 -18.38 8.83 -11.34
C GLN A 2 -19.77 9.08 -10.77
N ALA A 3 -20.06 8.56 -9.57
CA ALA A 3 -21.32 8.80 -8.86
C ALA A 3 -21.53 10.27 -8.46
N ALA A 4 -20.47 11.07 -8.40
CA ALA A 4 -20.51 12.49 -8.09
C ALA A 4 -20.60 13.39 -9.33
N GLY A 5 -20.71 12.85 -10.56
CA GLY A 5 -20.79 13.61 -11.80
C GLY A 5 -19.51 14.36 -12.21
N LEU A 6 -18.37 14.03 -11.57
CA LEU A 6 -17.06 14.66 -11.80
C LEU A 6 -16.29 14.04 -12.98
N THR A 7 -17.00 13.74 -14.08
CA THR A 7 -16.41 13.00 -15.21
C THR A 7 -15.35 13.79 -15.97
N GLU A 8 -15.51 15.09 -16.12
CA GLU A 8 -14.56 15.92 -16.90
C GLU A 8 -13.20 16.07 -16.22
N ASN A 9 -13.17 16.15 -14.88
CA ASN A 9 -11.92 16.27 -14.12
C ASN A 9 -11.43 14.93 -13.52
N LEU A 10 -12.11 13.82 -13.83
CA LEU A 10 -11.83 12.52 -13.24
C LEU A 10 -10.39 12.06 -13.49
N ILE A 11 -9.92 12.20 -14.73
CA ILE A 11 -8.55 11.81 -15.13
C ILE A 11 -7.54 12.64 -14.34
N PHE A 12 -7.73 13.95 -14.25
CA PHE A 12 -6.84 14.82 -13.51
C PHE A 12 -6.78 14.44 -12.01
N VAL A 13 -7.93 14.22 -11.39
CA VAL A 13 -8.01 13.82 -9.97
C VAL A 13 -7.33 12.47 -9.72
N ILE A 14 -7.55 11.48 -10.60
CA ILE A 14 -6.89 10.18 -10.48
C ILE A 14 -5.37 10.31 -10.62
N VAL A 15 -4.91 11.09 -11.61
CA VAL A 15 -3.47 11.33 -11.80
C VAL A 15 -2.87 12.01 -10.58
N MET A 16 -3.51 13.07 -10.06
CA MET A 16 -3.04 13.78 -8.87
C MET A 16 -3.02 12.88 -7.62
N GLN A 17 -4.03 12.04 -7.44
CA GLN A 17 -4.04 11.06 -6.33
C GLN A 17 -2.91 10.03 -6.46
N THR A 18 -2.65 9.54 -7.67
CA THR A 18 -1.57 8.60 -7.93
C THR A 18 -0.20 9.23 -7.64
N ILE A 19 0.01 10.46 -8.10
CA ILE A 19 1.23 11.21 -7.83
C ILE A 19 1.37 11.46 -6.32
N ALA A 20 0.32 11.90 -5.64
CA ALA A 20 0.33 12.15 -4.20
C ALA A 20 0.67 10.90 -3.39
N ALA A 21 0.11 9.75 -3.76
CA ALA A 21 0.40 8.48 -3.10
C ALA A 21 1.88 8.08 -3.28
N ASN A 22 2.43 8.21 -4.49
CA ASN A 22 3.83 7.91 -4.77
C ASN A 22 4.78 8.88 -4.04
N LEU A 23 4.51 10.19 -4.07
CA LEU A 23 5.32 11.19 -3.38
C LEU A 23 5.26 11.03 -1.86
N GLY A 24 4.09 10.71 -1.29
CA GLY A 24 3.94 10.47 0.14
C GLY A 24 4.70 9.23 0.61
N SER A 25 4.73 8.19 -0.22
CA SER A 25 5.41 6.92 0.10
C SER A 25 6.93 7.01 -0.01
N MET A 26 7.48 7.89 -0.89
CA MET A 26 8.93 7.95 -1.14
C MET A 26 9.74 8.47 0.06
N CYS A 27 9.12 9.18 1.00
CA CYS A 27 9.81 9.75 2.15
C CYS A 27 10.38 8.70 3.12
N THR A 28 9.82 7.49 3.13
CA THR A 28 10.18 6.43 4.07
C THR A 28 10.78 5.21 3.38
N PRO A 29 11.69 4.47 4.04
CA PRO A 29 12.27 3.25 3.48
C PRO A 29 11.22 2.18 3.14
N ILE A 30 10.12 2.10 3.90
CA ILE A 30 9.05 1.10 3.72
C ILE A 30 7.95 1.54 2.76
N GLY A 31 7.99 2.79 2.29
CA GLY A 31 6.93 3.34 1.45
C GLY A 31 6.85 2.72 0.06
N ASN A 32 7.99 2.37 -0.52
CA ASN A 32 8.10 1.78 -1.85
C ASN A 32 9.04 0.57 -1.84
N PRO A 33 8.79 -0.47 -2.67
CA PRO A 33 9.68 -1.64 -2.74
C PRO A 33 11.12 -1.30 -3.12
N GLN A 34 11.33 -0.35 -4.06
CA GLN A 34 12.66 0.09 -4.45
C GLN A 34 13.40 0.80 -3.32
N ASN A 35 12.70 1.62 -2.53
CA ASN A 35 13.30 2.29 -1.39
C ASN A 35 13.75 1.29 -0.32
N LEU A 36 12.89 0.31 -0.03
CA LEU A 36 13.22 -0.75 0.92
C LEU A 36 14.43 -1.54 0.47
N TYR A 37 14.49 -1.89 -0.82
CA TYR A 37 15.60 -2.64 -1.41
C TYR A 37 16.92 -1.82 -1.33
N LEU A 38 16.93 -0.59 -1.82
CA LEU A 38 18.13 0.27 -1.81
C LEU A 38 18.55 0.62 -0.39
N TYR A 39 17.60 0.89 0.51
CA TYR A 39 17.87 1.11 1.91
C TYR A 39 18.55 -0.09 2.57
N SER A 40 18.05 -1.30 2.33
CA SER A 40 18.66 -2.54 2.85
C SER A 40 20.08 -2.77 2.34
N LEU A 41 20.37 -2.39 1.09
CA LEU A 41 21.71 -2.45 0.50
C LEU A 41 22.65 -1.38 1.05
N SER A 42 22.13 -0.19 1.35
CA SER A 42 22.98 0.94 1.79
C SER A 42 23.58 0.70 3.17
N GLY A 43 22.96 -0.15 4.01
CA GLY A 43 23.36 -0.33 5.40
C GLY A 43 23.30 0.95 6.26
N SER A 44 22.74 2.02 5.72
CA SER A 44 22.68 3.33 6.35
C SER A 44 21.60 3.38 7.44
N PRO A 45 21.74 4.21 8.49
CA PRO A 45 20.68 4.40 9.47
C PRO A 45 19.48 5.12 8.82
N VAL A 46 18.26 4.84 9.33
CA VAL A 46 17.00 5.46 8.85
C VAL A 46 17.08 6.99 8.83
N THR A 47 17.78 7.59 9.79
CA THR A 47 17.96 9.04 9.87
C THR A 47 18.73 9.61 8.68
N ALA A 48 19.70 8.88 8.12
CA ALA A 48 20.42 9.29 6.92
C ALA A 48 19.51 9.21 5.70
N PHE A 49 18.71 8.15 5.55
CA PHE A 49 17.72 8.02 4.50
C PHE A 49 16.69 9.16 4.56
N LEU A 50 16.13 9.44 5.73
CA LEU A 50 15.17 10.53 5.91
C LEU A 50 15.77 11.90 5.58
N LYS A 51 17.00 12.18 5.99
CA LYS A 51 17.70 13.44 5.65
C LYS A 51 17.88 13.59 4.14
N LEU A 52 18.14 12.51 3.43
CA LEU A 52 18.31 12.50 1.97
C LEU A 52 16.97 12.73 1.25
N MET A 53 15.93 12.02 1.65
CA MET A 53 14.65 12.00 0.95
C MET A 53 13.69 13.13 1.35
N PHE A 54 13.80 13.65 2.59
CA PHE A 54 12.89 14.67 3.09
C PHE A 54 12.85 15.95 2.25
N PRO A 55 14.00 16.55 1.85
CA PRO A 55 13.98 17.79 1.04
C PRO A 55 13.30 17.57 -0.31
N VAL A 56 13.59 16.46 -0.98
CA VAL A 56 13.01 16.12 -2.30
C VAL A 56 11.52 15.89 -2.18
N THR A 57 11.09 15.13 -1.17
CA THR A 57 9.67 14.89 -0.90
C THR A 57 8.94 16.19 -0.55
N ALA A 58 9.52 17.05 0.27
CA ALA A 58 8.92 18.32 0.68
C ALA A 58 8.71 19.27 -0.53
N VAL A 59 9.71 19.38 -1.41
CA VAL A 59 9.60 20.18 -2.64
C VAL A 59 8.54 19.59 -3.56
N SER A 60 8.55 18.29 -3.77
CA SER A 60 7.60 17.60 -4.65
C SER A 60 6.16 17.71 -4.15
N LEU A 61 5.93 17.54 -2.84
CA LEU A 61 4.60 17.76 -2.23
C LEU A 61 4.18 19.23 -2.28
N GLY A 62 5.11 20.17 -2.11
CA GLY A 62 4.84 21.59 -2.27
C GLY A 62 4.36 21.93 -3.68
N LEU A 63 5.03 21.42 -4.72
CA LEU A 63 4.61 21.56 -6.11
C LEU A 63 3.23 20.92 -6.37
N LEU A 64 2.99 19.74 -5.79
CA LEU A 64 1.69 19.08 -5.90
C LEU A 64 0.57 19.91 -5.27
N LEU A 65 0.81 20.49 -4.09
CA LEU A 65 -0.15 21.38 -3.44
C LEU A 65 -0.43 22.63 -4.29
N VAL A 66 0.59 23.26 -4.85
CA VAL A 66 0.42 24.43 -5.74
C VAL A 66 -0.41 24.04 -6.96
N THR A 67 -0.11 22.92 -7.62
CA THR A 67 -0.91 22.46 -8.78
C THR A 67 -2.34 22.12 -8.40
N SER A 68 -2.57 21.56 -7.20
CA SER A 68 -3.92 21.25 -6.72
C SER A 68 -4.75 22.52 -6.41
N LEU A 69 -4.09 23.61 -6.00
CA LEU A 69 -4.76 24.91 -5.77
C LEU A 69 -5.19 25.60 -7.06
N CYS A 70 -4.57 25.27 -8.20
CA CYS A 70 -4.95 25.79 -9.51
C CYS A 70 -6.27 25.18 -10.04
N ILE A 71 -6.84 24.17 -9.36
CA ILE A 71 -8.12 23.58 -9.76
C ILE A 71 -9.26 24.52 -9.39
N PRO A 72 -10.14 24.90 -10.33
CA PRO A 72 -11.28 25.78 -10.05
C PRO A 72 -12.24 25.13 -9.05
N LYS A 73 -12.36 25.73 -7.88
CA LYS A 73 -13.14 25.21 -6.73
C LYS A 73 -14.66 25.23 -6.94
N ARG A 74 -15.15 25.94 -7.95
CA ARG A 74 -16.57 26.33 -8.05
C ARG A 74 -17.51 25.16 -8.40
N GLU A 75 -17.07 24.21 -9.20
CA GLU A 75 -17.92 23.09 -9.63
C GLU A 75 -17.94 21.92 -8.64
N ILE A 76 -16.85 21.73 -7.90
CA ILE A 76 -16.70 20.60 -6.98
C ILE A 76 -17.69 20.68 -5.79
N LYS A 77 -17.96 21.88 -5.28
CA LYS A 77 -18.84 22.08 -4.14
C LYS A 77 -20.29 21.72 -4.42
N VAL A 78 -20.82 22.15 -5.54
CA VAL A 78 -22.23 21.94 -5.92
C VAL A 78 -22.51 20.47 -6.24
N GLN A 79 -21.56 19.79 -6.87
CA GLN A 79 -21.70 18.38 -7.23
C GLN A 79 -21.49 17.44 -6.03
N ALA A 80 -20.57 17.76 -5.14
CA ALA A 80 -20.39 17.02 -3.89
C ALA A 80 -21.64 17.13 -2.98
N GLU A 81 -22.24 18.31 -2.90
CA GLU A 81 -23.45 18.54 -2.11
C GLU A 81 -24.66 17.78 -2.68
N ARG A 82 -24.81 17.76 -4.03
CA ARG A 82 -25.83 16.94 -4.70
C ARG A 82 -25.60 15.44 -4.50
N ALA A 83 -24.37 14.96 -4.62
CA ALA A 83 -24.05 13.55 -4.40
C ALA A 83 -24.33 13.09 -2.96
N ILE A 84 -24.01 13.95 -1.98
CA ILE A 84 -24.32 13.67 -0.55
C ILE A 84 -25.84 13.65 -0.32
N LEU A 85 -26.58 14.57 -0.94
CA LEU A 85 -28.04 14.61 -0.84
C LEU A 85 -28.72 13.41 -1.50
N GLU A 86 -28.24 12.98 -2.69
CA GLU A 86 -28.74 11.81 -3.39
C GLU A 86 -28.43 10.51 -2.64
N GLN A 87 -27.21 10.40 -2.09
CA GLN A 87 -26.81 9.24 -1.27
C GLN A 87 -27.62 9.21 0.05
N GLY A 88 -27.81 10.34 0.72
CA GLY A 88 -28.65 10.44 1.90
C GLY A 88 -30.12 10.12 1.62
N ALA A 89 -30.63 10.45 0.43
CA ALA A 89 -31.98 10.11 0.00
C ALA A 89 -32.12 8.61 -0.33
N ALA A 90 -31.09 8.00 -0.94
CA ALA A 90 -31.03 6.57 -1.22
C ALA A 90 -30.96 5.75 0.08
N ASP A 91 -30.12 6.17 1.02
CA ASP A 91 -29.99 5.52 2.34
C ASP A 91 -31.29 5.61 3.16
N ARG A 92 -31.99 6.76 3.14
CA ARG A 92 -33.32 6.90 3.77
C ARG A 92 -34.37 5.99 3.13
N LYS A 93 -34.34 5.84 1.80
CA LYS A 93 -35.22 4.90 1.07
C LYS A 93 -34.93 3.44 1.41
N ALA A 94 -33.65 3.07 1.52
CA ALA A 94 -33.20 1.75 1.92
C ALA A 94 -33.60 1.45 3.38
N ALA A 95 -33.36 2.40 4.29
CA ALA A 95 -33.77 2.29 5.69
C ALA A 95 -35.31 2.20 5.84
N GLY A 96 -36.06 2.98 5.07
CA GLY A 96 -37.51 2.91 5.02
C GLY A 96 -38.05 1.55 4.57
N ARG A 97 -37.41 0.95 3.55
CA ARG A 97 -37.72 -0.42 3.11
C ARG A 97 -37.39 -1.46 4.16
N ALA A 98 -36.22 -1.39 4.76
CA ALA A 98 -35.79 -2.30 5.82
C ALA A 98 -36.71 -2.24 7.06
N ILE A 99 -37.23 -1.05 7.42
CA ILE A 99 -38.20 -0.88 8.50
C ILE A 99 -39.58 -1.48 8.10
N SER A 100 -39.98 -1.29 6.84
CA SER A 100 -41.23 -1.87 6.32
C SER A 100 -41.19 -3.39 6.28
N ASP A 101 -40.07 -3.95 5.82
CA ASP A 101 -39.85 -5.39 5.76
C ASP A 101 -39.74 -6.01 7.17
N ARG A 102 -39.12 -5.31 8.11
CA ARG A 102 -39.08 -5.69 9.53
C ARG A 102 -40.47 -5.66 10.18
N LYS A 103 -41.29 -4.64 9.89
CA LYS A 103 -42.69 -4.60 10.37
C LYS A 103 -43.56 -5.69 9.75
N ALA A 104 -43.30 -6.08 8.50
CA ALA A 104 -43.99 -7.19 7.86
C ALA A 104 -43.54 -8.52 8.45
N ALA A 105 -42.28 -8.72 8.75
CA ALA A 105 -41.71 -9.87 9.42
C ALA A 105 -42.20 -9.99 10.88
N ASP A 106 -42.27 -8.88 11.63
CA ASP A 106 -42.78 -8.87 13.01
C ASP A 106 -44.28 -9.24 13.10
N ARG A 107 -45.10 -8.90 12.11
CA ARG A 107 -46.49 -9.32 12.05
C ARG A 107 -46.65 -10.84 11.80
N GLY A 108 -45.64 -11.44 11.12
CA GLY A 108 -45.60 -12.92 10.91
C GLY A 108 -45.01 -13.69 12.08
N LEU A 109 -44.29 -13.04 13.00
CA LEU A 109 -43.62 -13.66 14.14
C LEU A 109 -44.36 -13.56 15.47
N SER A 110 -45.51 -12.87 15.47
CA SER A 110 -46.35 -12.74 16.71
C SER A 110 -46.86 -14.09 17.22
N ASP A 111 -46.84 -15.15 16.41
CA ASP A 111 -47.29 -16.51 16.76
C ASP A 111 -46.18 -17.50 17.10
N ARG A 112 -44.91 -17.11 17.08
CA ARG A 112 -43.79 -17.95 17.50
C ARG A 112 -43.13 -17.40 18.75
N LYS A 113 -43.53 -17.88 19.92
CA LYS A 113 -42.74 -17.74 21.15
C LYS A 113 -41.34 -18.24 20.92
N MET A 114 -40.40 -17.32 20.67
CA MET A 114 -38.96 -17.64 20.67
C MET A 114 -38.55 -18.05 22.07
N SER A 115 -38.08 -19.27 22.22
CA SER A 115 -37.51 -19.82 23.44
C SER A 115 -36.29 -18.96 23.83
N GLY A 116 -36.17 -18.56 25.10
CA GLY A 116 -35.06 -17.75 25.60
C GLY A 116 -33.67 -18.33 25.41
N THR A 117 -33.56 -19.57 24.98
CA THR A 117 -32.29 -20.27 24.68
C THR A 117 -31.65 -19.78 23.38
N GLU A 118 -32.44 -19.49 22.32
CA GLU A 118 -31.87 -19.03 21.03
C GLU A 118 -31.26 -17.61 21.07
N VAL A 119 -31.73 -16.77 22.01
CA VAL A 119 -31.19 -15.39 22.17
C VAL A 119 -29.85 -15.45 22.91
N SER A 120 -29.73 -16.32 23.92
CA SER A 120 -28.47 -16.52 24.67
C SER A 120 -27.36 -17.08 23.78
N ASP A 121 -27.68 -18.08 22.94
CA ASP A 121 -26.71 -18.70 22.04
C ASP A 121 -26.22 -17.75 20.94
N LYS A 122 -27.07 -16.83 20.47
CA LYS A 122 -26.68 -15.77 19.53
C LYS A 122 -25.79 -14.70 20.15
N GLU A 123 -26.07 -14.30 21.39
CA GLU A 123 -25.23 -13.33 22.11
C GLU A 123 -23.86 -13.92 22.44
N GLU A 124 -23.80 -15.20 22.78
CA GLU A 124 -22.54 -15.88 23.08
C GLU A 124 -21.69 -16.05 21.80
N MET A 125 -22.31 -16.43 20.68
CA MET A 125 -21.66 -16.53 19.36
C MET A 125 -21.13 -15.18 18.84
N VAL A 126 -21.87 -14.08 19.09
CA VAL A 126 -21.43 -12.71 18.74
C VAL A 126 -20.24 -12.28 19.61
N ARG A 127 -20.24 -12.63 20.90
CA ARG A 127 -19.13 -12.33 21.81
C ARG A 127 -17.89 -13.16 21.50
N GLU A 128 -18.04 -14.40 21.10
CA GLU A 128 -16.92 -15.29 20.71
C GLU A 128 -16.28 -14.78 19.41
N ASN A 129 -17.06 -14.46 18.38
CA ASN A 129 -16.59 -13.85 17.15
C ASN A 129 -15.87 -12.50 17.39
N ALA A 130 -16.38 -11.68 18.30
CA ALA A 130 -15.74 -10.40 18.65
C ALA A 130 -14.42 -10.57 19.41
N LYS A 131 -14.24 -11.65 20.16
CA LYS A 131 -12.97 -11.98 20.82
C LYS A 131 -11.94 -12.46 19.80
N ASP A 132 -12.33 -13.33 18.88
CA ASP A 132 -11.46 -13.85 17.83
C ASP A 132 -10.99 -12.74 16.90
N GLU A 133 -11.86 -11.80 16.55
CA GLU A 133 -11.52 -10.62 15.75
C GLU A 133 -10.49 -9.73 16.45
N LYS A 134 -10.63 -9.50 17.77
CA LYS A 134 -9.65 -8.74 18.56
C LYS A 134 -8.30 -9.43 18.65
N VAL A 135 -8.28 -10.74 18.84
CA VAL A 135 -7.04 -11.53 18.87
C VAL A 135 -6.31 -11.47 17.53
N ARG A 136 -7.04 -11.60 16.43
CA ARG A 136 -6.48 -11.45 15.07
C ARG A 136 -5.93 -10.05 14.84
N LEU A 137 -6.68 -9.01 15.21
CA LEU A 137 -6.23 -7.62 15.09
C LEU A 137 -4.95 -7.37 15.90
N CYS A 138 -4.91 -7.83 17.14
CA CYS A 138 -3.73 -7.70 18.00
C CYS A 138 -2.53 -8.44 17.39
N GLY A 139 -2.74 -9.64 16.87
CA GLY A 139 -1.70 -10.42 16.16
C GLY A 139 -1.14 -9.68 14.95
N TYR A 140 -1.99 -9.11 14.10
CA TYR A 140 -1.55 -8.35 12.93
C TYR A 140 -0.83 -7.05 13.29
N LEU A 141 -1.29 -6.34 14.32
CA LEU A 141 -0.60 -5.14 14.82
C LEU A 141 0.79 -5.49 15.38
N THR A 142 0.91 -6.62 16.09
CA THR A 142 2.20 -7.10 16.58
C THR A 142 3.13 -7.45 15.42
N LEU A 143 2.66 -8.16 14.40
CA LEU A 143 3.45 -8.47 13.21
C LEU A 143 3.89 -7.20 12.48
N PHE A 144 2.99 -6.22 12.33
CA PHE A 144 3.31 -4.93 11.71
C PHE A 144 4.42 -4.21 12.48
N PHE A 145 4.35 -4.19 13.81
CA PHE A 145 5.39 -3.58 14.64
C PHE A 145 6.73 -4.31 14.53
N LEU A 146 6.73 -5.65 14.49
CA LEU A 146 7.94 -6.45 14.25
C LEU A 146 8.55 -6.17 12.87
N CYS A 147 7.74 -5.97 11.84
CA CYS A 147 8.23 -5.56 10.52
C CYS A 147 8.95 -4.21 10.59
N ILE A 148 8.41 -3.22 11.33
CA ILE A 148 9.08 -1.94 11.54
C ILE A 148 10.42 -2.13 12.24
N LEU A 149 10.49 -2.94 13.29
CA LEU A 149 11.75 -3.21 14.00
C LEU A 149 12.81 -3.86 13.10
N THR A 150 12.40 -4.72 12.17
CA THR A 150 13.31 -5.31 11.19
C THR A 150 13.85 -4.28 10.21
N VAL A 151 13.01 -3.36 9.74
CA VAL A 151 13.46 -2.25 8.87
C VAL A 151 14.42 -1.32 9.62
N LEU A 152 14.24 -1.14 10.93
CA LEU A 152 15.19 -0.41 11.79
C LEU A 152 16.48 -1.18 12.07
N HIS A 153 16.69 -2.36 11.46
CA HIS A 153 17.85 -3.24 11.68
C HIS A 153 18.03 -3.72 13.13
N VAL A 154 16.94 -3.72 13.92
CA VAL A 154 16.94 -4.24 15.29
C VAL A 154 16.72 -5.74 15.30
N LEU A 155 15.92 -6.25 14.34
CA LEU A 155 15.56 -7.66 14.22
C LEU A 155 16.09 -8.24 12.91
N ASP A 156 16.62 -9.46 12.95
CA ASP A 156 17.04 -10.18 11.73
C ASP A 156 15.80 -10.58 10.90
N TYR A 157 15.88 -10.35 9.60
CA TYR A 157 14.80 -10.67 8.66
C TYR A 157 14.43 -12.16 8.64
N ARG A 158 15.39 -13.05 8.93
CA ARG A 158 15.16 -14.51 8.99
C ARG A 158 14.25 -14.87 10.16
N MET A 159 14.50 -14.24 11.31
CA MET A 159 13.65 -14.41 12.50
C MET A 159 12.24 -13.86 12.24
N LEU A 160 12.15 -12.66 11.64
CA LEU A 160 10.86 -12.10 11.26
C LEU A 160 10.09 -13.04 10.33
N LEU A 161 10.73 -13.57 9.28
CA LEU A 161 10.09 -14.48 8.34
C LEU A 161 9.51 -15.72 9.05
N ALA A 162 10.28 -16.33 9.95
CA ALA A 162 9.83 -17.49 10.71
C ALA A 162 8.63 -17.15 11.62
N ILE A 163 8.67 -15.99 12.30
CA ILE A 163 7.57 -15.50 13.15
C ILE A 163 6.31 -15.24 12.29
N VAL A 164 6.46 -14.54 11.18
CA VAL A 164 5.33 -14.22 10.28
C VAL A 164 4.66 -15.49 9.77
N ILE A 165 5.44 -16.45 9.27
CA ILE A 165 4.91 -17.74 8.80
C ILE A 165 4.20 -18.48 9.94
N GLY A 166 4.82 -18.57 11.12
CA GLY A 166 4.25 -19.24 12.27
C GLY A 166 2.95 -18.61 12.75
N VAL A 167 2.92 -17.29 12.90
CA VAL A 167 1.74 -16.56 13.36
C VAL A 167 0.60 -16.65 12.34
N LEU A 168 0.88 -16.47 11.04
CA LEU A 168 -0.14 -16.59 10.00
C LEU A 168 -0.68 -18.02 9.89
N PHE A 169 0.16 -19.03 10.07
CA PHE A 169 -0.27 -20.42 10.04
C PHE A 169 -1.24 -20.75 11.18
N VAL A 170 -1.10 -20.11 12.34
CA VAL A 170 -1.97 -20.29 13.50
C VAL A 170 -3.22 -19.43 13.42
N LEU A 171 -3.09 -18.13 13.06
CA LEU A 171 -4.21 -17.19 13.08
C LEU A 171 -5.11 -17.30 11.84
N ASP A 172 -4.52 -17.44 10.64
CA ASP A 172 -5.29 -17.42 9.41
C ASP A 172 -4.55 -18.08 8.23
N ARG A 173 -4.74 -19.38 8.08
CA ARG A 173 -4.14 -20.15 6.97
C ARG A 173 -4.62 -19.70 5.59
N GLN A 174 -5.81 -19.09 5.51
CA GLN A 174 -6.38 -18.65 4.23
C GLN A 174 -5.60 -17.44 3.65
N LEU A 175 -4.87 -16.71 4.49
CA LEU A 175 -4.03 -15.62 4.02
C LEU A 175 -2.88 -16.07 3.10
N PHE A 176 -2.44 -17.33 3.20
CA PHE A 176 -1.43 -17.86 2.28
C PHE A 176 -1.92 -18.03 0.84
N THR A 177 -3.23 -18.06 0.61
CA THR A 177 -3.78 -18.19 -0.75
C THR A 177 -4.09 -16.84 -1.42
N LYS A 178 -4.00 -15.73 -0.67
CA LYS A 178 -4.34 -14.39 -1.15
C LYS A 178 -3.20 -13.61 -1.83
N PRO A 179 -1.90 -13.84 -1.51
CA PRO A 179 -0.81 -13.11 -2.16
C PRO A 179 -0.76 -13.35 -3.65
N ASP A 180 -0.37 -12.34 -4.39
CA ASP A 180 -0.08 -12.48 -5.82
C ASP A 180 1.27 -13.18 -6.02
N TYR A 181 1.22 -14.50 -6.12
CA TYR A 181 2.41 -15.33 -6.36
C TYR A 181 3.06 -15.05 -7.72
N MET A 182 2.28 -14.62 -8.72
CA MET A 182 2.82 -14.26 -10.03
C MET A 182 3.73 -13.02 -9.93
N LEU A 183 3.33 -12.05 -9.11
CA LEU A 183 4.17 -10.90 -8.82
C LEU A 183 5.47 -11.30 -8.11
N LEU A 184 5.40 -12.20 -7.13
CA LEU A 184 6.60 -12.69 -6.42
C LEU A 184 7.55 -13.45 -7.36
N ILE A 185 7.02 -14.32 -8.23
CA ILE A 185 7.83 -15.05 -9.23
C ILE A 185 8.49 -14.06 -10.20
N THR A 186 7.78 -13.02 -10.61
CA THR A 186 8.32 -11.97 -11.48
C THR A 186 9.51 -11.27 -10.83
N PHE A 187 9.44 -10.93 -9.55
CA PHE A 187 10.58 -10.37 -8.82
C PHE A 187 11.76 -11.34 -8.75
N VAL A 188 11.52 -12.62 -8.43
CA VAL A 188 12.58 -13.64 -8.39
C VAL A 188 13.24 -13.79 -9.77
N ALA A 189 12.44 -13.88 -10.82
CA ALA A 189 12.96 -13.96 -12.21
C ALA A 189 13.81 -12.73 -12.56
N PHE A 190 13.39 -11.56 -12.10
CA PHE A 190 14.12 -10.32 -12.30
C PHE A 190 15.47 -10.30 -11.55
N PHE A 191 15.53 -10.76 -10.31
CA PHE A 191 16.80 -10.90 -9.58
C PHE A 191 17.75 -11.89 -10.26
N ILE A 192 17.23 -13.00 -10.79
CA ILE A 192 18.02 -13.97 -11.56
C ILE A 192 18.58 -13.32 -12.84
N LEU A 193 17.73 -12.56 -13.55
CA LEU A 193 18.15 -11.84 -14.77
C LEU A 193 19.28 -10.86 -14.47
N VAL A 194 19.14 -10.03 -13.44
CA VAL A 194 20.18 -9.07 -13.04
C VAL A 194 21.46 -9.78 -12.61
N GLY A 195 21.35 -10.91 -11.88
CA GLY A 195 22.49 -11.73 -11.52
C GLY A 195 23.26 -12.26 -12.74
N ASN A 196 22.53 -12.68 -13.77
CA ASN A 196 23.14 -13.15 -15.03
C ASN A 196 23.81 -12.01 -15.81
N ILE A 197 23.17 -10.84 -15.88
CA ILE A 197 23.72 -9.64 -16.52
C ILE A 197 25.05 -9.21 -15.89
N LYS A 198 25.19 -9.32 -14.58
CA LYS A 198 26.44 -9.03 -13.88
C LYS A 198 27.61 -9.92 -14.34
N ASN A 199 27.32 -11.14 -14.76
CA ASN A 199 28.33 -12.12 -15.25
C ASN A 199 28.65 -11.96 -16.72
N MET A 200 27.99 -11.02 -17.43
CA MET A 200 28.29 -10.70 -18.85
C MET A 200 29.34 -9.59 -18.90
N ASP A 201 30.60 -9.94 -19.09
CA ASP A 201 31.73 -9.01 -18.97
C ASP A 201 31.58 -7.74 -19.84
N GLY A 202 31.17 -7.89 -21.11
CA GLY A 202 30.99 -6.74 -22.01
C GLY A 202 29.88 -5.77 -21.56
N PHE A 203 28.73 -6.29 -21.17
CA PHE A 203 27.60 -5.47 -20.72
C PHE A 203 27.83 -4.87 -19.34
N SER A 204 28.46 -5.64 -18.49
CA SER A 204 28.86 -5.20 -17.13
C SER A 204 29.86 -4.05 -17.20
N ALA A 205 30.89 -4.14 -18.06
CA ALA A 205 31.85 -3.06 -18.30
C ALA A 205 31.18 -1.82 -18.89
N PHE A 206 30.28 -1.98 -19.84
CA PHE A 206 29.50 -0.89 -20.43
C PHE A 206 28.70 -0.14 -19.36
N LEU A 207 27.93 -0.86 -18.52
CA LEU A 207 27.16 -0.24 -17.46
C LEU A 207 28.02 0.48 -16.44
N ARG A 208 29.12 -0.14 -15.97
CA ARG A 208 30.03 0.50 -15.01
C ARG A 208 30.62 1.80 -15.57
N THR A 209 30.98 1.82 -16.84
CA THR A 209 31.56 3.01 -17.49
C THR A 209 30.56 4.14 -17.65
N HIS A 210 29.27 3.82 -17.96
CA HIS A 210 28.26 4.83 -18.25
C HIS A 210 27.40 5.21 -17.04
N VAL A 211 27.30 4.34 -16.05
CA VAL A 211 26.56 4.62 -14.79
C VAL A 211 27.47 5.32 -13.78
N GLY A 212 28.76 4.95 -13.70
CA GLY A 212 29.70 5.54 -12.74
C GLY A 212 29.88 7.05 -12.96
N GLY A 213 29.57 7.84 -11.94
CA GLY A 213 29.57 9.30 -11.99
C GLY A 213 28.30 9.96 -12.55
N HIS A 214 27.37 9.17 -13.12
CA HIS A 214 26.09 9.63 -13.67
C HIS A 214 24.90 8.83 -13.12
N GLU A 215 25.01 8.29 -11.91
CA GLU A 215 24.05 7.36 -11.31
C GLU A 215 22.62 7.92 -11.27
N LEU A 216 22.48 9.19 -10.92
CA LEU A 216 21.18 9.87 -10.85
C LEU A 216 20.53 9.94 -12.25
N ALA A 217 21.28 10.35 -13.26
CA ALA A 217 20.75 10.40 -14.63
C ALA A 217 20.40 9.00 -15.16
N ALA A 218 21.29 8.03 -14.91
CA ALA A 218 21.06 6.63 -15.30
C ALA A 218 19.83 6.05 -14.62
N SER A 219 19.59 6.33 -13.34
CA SER A 219 18.40 5.87 -12.62
C SER A 219 17.10 6.48 -13.17
N ILE A 220 17.11 7.79 -13.45
CA ILE A 220 15.97 8.47 -14.07
C ILE A 220 15.64 7.84 -15.43
N PHE A 221 16.63 7.69 -16.31
CA PHE A 221 16.40 7.09 -17.64
C PHE A 221 15.93 5.64 -17.56
N ALA A 222 16.61 4.82 -16.75
CA ALA A 222 16.24 3.42 -16.59
C ALA A 222 14.81 3.26 -16.03
N SER A 223 14.42 4.07 -15.07
CA SER A 223 13.08 4.02 -14.46
C SER A 223 11.95 4.38 -15.44
N GLN A 224 12.25 5.18 -16.47
CA GLN A 224 11.25 5.51 -17.49
C GLN A 224 11.03 4.35 -18.50
N ILE A 225 12.01 3.46 -18.65
CA ILE A 225 11.96 2.36 -19.62
C ILE A 225 11.46 1.06 -18.95
N ILE A 226 12.04 0.70 -17.79
CA ILE A 226 11.82 -0.61 -17.15
C ILE A 226 11.11 -0.54 -15.79
N SER A 227 10.64 0.61 -15.38
CA SER A 227 10.07 0.92 -14.07
C SER A 227 11.07 0.95 -12.90
N ASN A 228 10.63 1.55 -11.77
CA ASN A 228 11.52 1.92 -10.67
C ASN A 228 12.21 0.73 -9.98
N VAL A 229 11.46 -0.34 -9.67
CA VAL A 229 12.02 -1.49 -8.94
C VAL A 229 13.06 -2.23 -9.77
N PRO A 230 12.79 -2.63 -11.02
CA PRO A 230 13.78 -3.19 -11.90
C PRO A 230 15.01 -2.30 -12.12
N ALA A 231 14.80 -1.00 -12.31
CA ALA A 231 15.91 -0.05 -12.48
C ALA A 231 16.82 -0.02 -11.25
N ALA A 232 16.22 0.07 -10.05
CA ALA A 232 16.96 0.06 -8.80
C ALA A 232 17.78 -1.23 -8.60
N VAL A 233 17.17 -2.39 -8.86
CA VAL A 233 17.84 -3.70 -8.75
C VAL A 233 18.98 -3.84 -9.77
N LEU A 234 18.75 -3.40 -11.03
CA LEU A 234 19.76 -3.46 -12.07
C LEU A 234 20.94 -2.56 -11.72
N LEU A 235 20.69 -1.28 -11.49
CA LEU A 235 21.74 -0.29 -11.33
C LEU A 235 22.53 -0.45 -10.03
N SER A 236 21.91 -0.89 -8.94
CA SER A 236 22.59 -1.17 -7.68
C SER A 236 23.70 -2.22 -7.79
N GLY A 237 23.69 -3.01 -8.86
CA GLY A 237 24.72 -3.98 -9.13
C GLY A 237 26.00 -3.41 -9.76
N PHE A 238 25.96 -2.16 -10.23
CA PHE A 238 27.01 -1.54 -11.02
C PHE A 238 27.54 -0.21 -10.47
N THR A 239 26.99 0.24 -9.34
CA THR A 239 27.45 1.43 -8.62
C THR A 239 27.63 1.15 -7.14
N GLU A 240 28.57 1.85 -6.53
CA GLU A 240 28.76 1.88 -5.06
C GLU A 240 27.98 3.05 -4.41
N ASN A 241 27.53 4.01 -5.23
CA ASN A 241 26.81 5.17 -4.74
C ASN A 241 25.31 4.92 -4.67
N ILE A 242 24.89 4.09 -3.72
CA ILE A 242 23.48 3.75 -3.50
C ILE A 242 22.62 4.99 -3.18
N ASN A 243 23.19 6.00 -2.53
CA ASN A 243 22.45 7.22 -2.20
C ASN A 243 22.00 7.99 -3.46
N ALA A 244 22.78 7.96 -4.54
CA ALA A 244 22.39 8.57 -5.81
C ALA A 244 21.27 7.78 -6.54
N LEU A 245 21.11 6.49 -6.24
CA LEU A 245 20.00 5.68 -6.77
C LEU A 245 18.70 5.86 -5.97
N ILE A 246 18.81 6.25 -4.69
CA ILE A 246 17.65 6.51 -3.81
C ILE A 246 16.95 7.81 -4.22
N LEU A 247 17.72 8.85 -4.63
CA LEU A 247 17.20 10.13 -5.10
C LEU A 247 16.47 10.01 -6.43
#